data_9daa97d219c12e9c67d08bf7b68abf27
#
_entry.id   9daa97d219c12e9c67d08bf7b68abf27
#
_cell.length_a   1.000
_cell.length_b   1.000
_cell.length_c   1.000
_cell.angle_alpha   90.00
_cell.angle_beta   90.00
_cell.angle_gamma   90.00
#
_symmetry.space_group_name_H-M   'P 1'
#
loop_
_entity.id
_entity.type
_entity.pdbx_description
1 polymer ?
#
loop_
_entity_poly.entity_id
_entity_poly.type
_entity_poly.pdbx_seq_one_letter_code
_entity_poly.pdbx_strand_id
1 'polypeptide(L)'
;MDGGVLSVPFDKLNEFHEKYIEAVKSGEQLFVVEQKTPNYNFFVDIDYKDTRSLTIAEIQDICKIICDKVKRHGGKDCLISVSPPKMVGRYTKTGVHLNWPGFVVDQSSAIALREHILVVLSKSKGAMDWNEIVDAAV
;
A
#
# COMPACT_ATOMS: atom_id res chain seq x y z
N MET A 1 -7.35 -27.32 6.29
CA MET A 1 -8.18 -26.13 6.18
C MET A 1 -8.57 -25.93 4.72
N ASP A 2 -9.81 -25.80 4.50
CA ASP A 2 -10.29 -25.63 3.14
C ASP A 2 -10.37 -24.14 2.80
N GLY A 3 -9.61 -23.74 1.83
CA GLY A 3 -9.73 -22.43 1.28
C GLY A 3 -11.00 -22.28 0.45
N GLY A 4 -11.48 -21.08 0.29
CA GLY A 4 -12.65 -20.81 -0.50
C GLY A 4 -12.70 -19.36 -0.92
N VAL A 5 -13.66 -19.05 -1.79
CA VAL A 5 -13.92 -17.68 -2.23
C VAL A 5 -15.27 -17.26 -1.68
N LEU A 6 -15.28 -16.15 -0.95
CA LEU A 6 -16.52 -15.53 -0.48
C LEU A 6 -16.80 -14.30 -1.31
N SER A 7 -17.98 -14.25 -1.90
CA SER A 7 -18.44 -13.08 -2.66
C SER A 7 -19.46 -12.32 -1.82
N VAL A 8 -19.17 -11.04 -1.55
CA VAL A 8 -20.03 -10.18 -0.74
C VAL A 8 -20.66 -9.14 -1.67
N PRO A 9 -22.01 -9.11 -1.82
CA PRO A 9 -22.67 -8.06 -2.59
C PRO A 9 -22.37 -6.68 -2.00
N PHE A 10 -22.32 -5.68 -2.85
CA PHE A 10 -21.97 -4.32 -2.43
C PHE A 10 -22.92 -3.79 -1.34
N ASP A 11 -24.22 -4.07 -1.46
CA ASP A 11 -25.22 -3.66 -0.46
C ASP A 11 -25.09 -4.38 0.89
N LYS A 12 -24.31 -5.46 0.96
CA LYS A 12 -24.03 -6.22 2.18
C LYS A 12 -22.63 -5.98 2.74
N LEU A 13 -21.85 -5.12 2.11
CA LEU A 13 -20.45 -4.92 2.47
C LEU A 13 -20.29 -4.39 3.90
N ASN A 14 -21.12 -3.43 4.30
CA ASN A 14 -21.07 -2.88 5.67
C ASN A 14 -21.40 -3.95 6.71
N GLU A 15 -22.41 -4.77 6.44
CA GLU A 15 -22.78 -5.89 7.32
C GLU A 15 -21.63 -6.90 7.43
N PHE A 16 -20.98 -7.22 6.32
CA PHE A 16 -19.79 -8.08 6.32
C PHE A 16 -18.68 -7.50 7.18
N HIS A 17 -18.38 -6.21 7.04
CA HIS A 17 -17.34 -5.56 7.83
C HIS A 17 -17.64 -5.60 9.34
N GLU A 18 -18.87 -5.33 9.71
CA GLU A 18 -19.30 -5.37 11.12
C GLU A 18 -19.11 -6.78 11.70
N LYS A 19 -19.54 -7.79 10.98
CA LYS A 19 -19.41 -9.19 11.42
C LYS A 19 -17.96 -9.64 11.49
N TYR A 20 -17.14 -9.18 10.56
CA TYR A 20 -15.70 -9.45 10.55
C TYR A 20 -15.03 -8.85 11.79
N ILE A 21 -15.32 -7.60 12.09
CA ILE A 21 -14.79 -6.90 13.27
C ILE A 21 -15.21 -7.60 14.55
N GLU A 22 -16.48 -8.01 14.65
CA GLU A 22 -17.00 -8.75 15.78
C GLU A 22 -16.26 -10.07 15.99
N ALA A 23 -16.05 -10.83 14.94
CA ALA A 23 -15.33 -12.09 14.99
C ALA A 23 -13.89 -11.90 15.46
N VAL A 24 -13.19 -10.89 14.97
CA VAL A 24 -11.81 -10.56 15.39
C VAL A 24 -11.78 -10.17 16.86
N LYS A 25 -12.74 -9.36 17.33
CA LYS A 25 -12.85 -8.97 18.74
C LYS A 25 -13.13 -10.15 19.65
N SER A 26 -13.83 -11.18 19.15
CA SER A 26 -14.11 -12.42 19.89
C SER A 26 -12.91 -13.37 19.95
N GLY A 27 -11.79 -13.01 19.33
CA GLY A 27 -10.57 -13.82 19.34
C GLY A 27 -10.47 -14.84 18.22
N GLU A 28 -11.36 -14.79 17.25
CA GLU A 28 -11.27 -15.69 16.10
C GLU A 28 -10.10 -15.30 15.19
N GLN A 29 -9.38 -16.31 14.72
CA GLN A 29 -8.29 -16.11 13.77
C GLN A 29 -8.83 -16.25 12.35
N LEU A 30 -8.93 -15.10 11.67
CA LEU A 30 -9.42 -15.05 10.29
C LEU A 30 -8.30 -14.68 9.34
N PHE A 31 -8.15 -15.46 8.29
CA PHE A 31 -7.16 -15.21 7.25
C PHE A 31 -7.91 -14.90 5.96
N VAL A 32 -8.19 -13.60 5.76
CA VAL A 32 -8.93 -13.12 4.61
C VAL A 32 -8.00 -12.32 3.71
N VAL A 33 -7.96 -12.69 2.44
CA VAL A 33 -7.20 -11.97 1.41
C VAL A 33 -8.19 -11.50 0.37
N GLU A 34 -8.16 -10.20 0.11
CA GLU A 34 -9.00 -9.62 -0.94
C GLU A 34 -8.53 -10.11 -2.31
N GLN A 35 -9.44 -10.65 -3.08
CA GLN A 35 -9.12 -11.15 -4.40
C GLN A 35 -8.93 -9.99 -5.38
N LYS A 36 -7.88 -10.08 -6.20
CA LYS A 36 -7.60 -9.09 -7.23
C LYS A 36 -8.69 -9.05 -8.28
N THR A 37 -9.14 -7.84 -8.60
CA THR A 37 -10.08 -7.58 -9.67
C THR A 37 -9.39 -6.81 -10.78
N PRO A 38 -9.95 -6.75 -12.02
CA PRO A 38 -9.35 -5.98 -13.12
C PRO A 38 -9.15 -4.51 -12.80
N ASN A 39 -10.04 -3.93 -12.00
CA ASN A 39 -9.94 -2.56 -11.54
C ASN A 39 -9.90 -2.55 -10.02
N TYR A 40 -9.04 -1.72 -9.44
CA TYR A 40 -8.86 -1.64 -7.99
C TYR A 40 -8.41 -0.23 -7.59
N ASN A 41 -8.56 0.08 -6.32
CA ASN A 41 -8.03 1.33 -5.78
C ASN A 41 -6.51 1.33 -5.83
N PHE A 42 -5.93 2.39 -6.34
CA PHE A 42 -4.48 2.50 -6.45
C PHE A 42 -3.83 2.44 -5.08
N PHE A 43 -2.73 1.73 -5.00
CA PHE A 43 -1.93 1.62 -3.78
C PHE A 43 -0.44 1.59 -4.09
N VAL A 44 0.36 1.98 -3.11
CA VAL A 44 1.82 1.90 -3.17
C VAL A 44 2.32 1.30 -1.86
N ASP A 45 3.15 0.28 -1.96
CA ASP A 45 3.81 -0.34 -0.83
C ASP A 45 5.29 -0.01 -0.88
N ILE A 46 5.83 0.51 0.21
CA ILE A 46 7.23 0.85 0.35
C ILE A 46 7.86 -0.11 1.34
N ASP A 47 8.91 -0.80 0.89
CA ASP A 47 9.74 -1.68 1.72
C ASP A 47 11.17 -1.15 1.71
N TYR A 48 11.52 -0.40 2.74
CA TYR A 48 12.86 0.14 2.89
C TYR A 48 13.67 -0.72 3.84
N LYS A 49 14.84 -1.17 3.39
CA LYS A 49 15.72 -2.02 4.17
C LYS A 49 17.11 -1.41 4.22
N ASP A 50 17.59 -1.06 5.42
CA ASP A 50 18.91 -0.48 5.64
C ASP A 50 19.36 -0.78 7.07
N THR A 51 20.57 -0.38 7.41
CA THR A 51 21.12 -0.52 8.77
C THR A 51 20.33 0.27 9.81
N ARG A 52 19.63 1.30 9.40
CA ARG A 52 18.70 2.07 10.25
C ARG A 52 17.31 2.17 9.62
N SER A 53 16.30 2.36 10.45
CA SER A 53 14.96 2.64 9.97
C SER A 53 14.86 4.07 9.41
N LEU A 54 13.88 4.29 8.54
CA LEU A 54 13.54 5.65 8.10
C LEU A 54 12.97 6.44 9.29
N THR A 55 13.35 7.71 9.39
CA THR A 55 12.73 8.62 10.35
C THR A 55 11.33 9.01 9.88
N ILE A 56 10.50 9.50 10.80
CA ILE A 56 9.15 9.98 10.46
C ILE A 56 9.23 11.11 9.42
N ALA A 57 10.21 12.00 9.56
CA ALA A 57 10.39 13.09 8.62
C ALA A 57 10.74 12.59 7.20
N GLU A 58 11.59 11.58 7.12
CA GLU A 58 11.94 10.95 5.84
C GLU A 58 10.74 10.27 5.19
N ILE A 59 9.95 9.55 5.99
CA ILE A 59 8.73 8.89 5.53
C ILE A 59 7.72 9.93 5.01
N GLN A 60 7.51 11.01 5.76
CA GLN A 60 6.60 12.08 5.37
C GLN A 60 7.01 12.73 4.06
N ASP A 61 8.30 12.95 3.87
CA ASP A 61 8.84 13.56 2.67
C ASP A 61 8.65 12.67 1.44
N ILE A 62 8.95 11.39 1.56
CA ILE A 62 8.73 10.39 0.51
C ILE A 62 7.24 10.31 0.16
N CYS A 63 6.39 10.21 1.16
CA CYS A 63 4.93 10.12 0.97
C CYS A 63 4.38 11.38 0.30
N LYS A 64 4.89 12.55 0.67
CA LYS A 64 4.48 13.82 0.04
C LYS A 64 4.80 13.84 -1.45
N ILE A 65 6.00 13.42 -1.81
CA ILE A 65 6.42 13.34 -3.22
C ILE A 65 5.49 12.42 -4.01
N ILE A 66 5.20 11.25 -3.45
CA ILE A 66 4.32 10.26 -4.08
C ILE A 66 2.89 10.81 -4.21
N CYS A 67 2.35 11.37 -3.12
CA CYS A 67 1.00 11.92 -3.11
C CYS A 67 0.83 13.08 -4.09
N ASP A 68 1.80 13.96 -4.18
CA ASP A 68 1.78 15.07 -5.13
C ASP A 68 1.75 14.57 -6.57
N LYS A 69 2.50 13.51 -6.87
CA LYS A 69 2.50 12.91 -8.20
C LYS A 69 1.18 12.24 -8.53
N VAL A 70 0.63 11.48 -7.61
CA VAL A 70 -0.66 10.79 -7.79
C VAL A 70 -1.80 11.79 -7.92
N LYS A 71 -1.74 12.90 -7.19
CA LYS A 71 -2.74 13.96 -7.28
C LYS A 71 -2.84 14.54 -8.69
N ARG A 72 -1.72 14.67 -9.38
CA ARG A 72 -1.68 15.14 -10.78
C ARG A 72 -2.39 14.20 -11.74
N HIS A 73 -2.54 12.93 -11.35
CA HIS A 73 -3.22 11.91 -12.14
C HIS A 73 -4.64 11.61 -11.65
N GLY A 74 -5.15 12.36 -10.67
CA GLY A 74 -6.51 12.27 -10.22
C GLY A 74 -6.75 11.66 -8.83
N GLY A 75 -5.71 11.12 -8.19
CA GLY A 75 -5.83 10.56 -6.85
C GLY A 75 -5.72 11.66 -5.78
N LYS A 76 -6.81 11.94 -5.07
CA LYS A 76 -6.89 13.08 -4.17
C LYS A 76 -6.52 12.74 -2.74
N ASP A 77 -7.20 11.78 -2.15
CA ASP A 77 -7.05 11.43 -0.74
C ASP A 77 -6.25 10.14 -0.59
N CYS A 78 -5.26 10.16 0.28
CA CYS A 78 -4.40 9.02 0.52
C CYS A 78 -4.43 8.63 2.00
N LEU A 79 -4.63 7.35 2.27
CA LEU A 79 -4.47 6.77 3.59
C LEU A 79 -3.06 6.18 3.69
N ILE A 80 -2.32 6.62 4.70
CA ILE A 80 -0.94 6.19 4.91
C ILE A 80 -0.86 5.41 6.22
N SER A 81 -0.36 4.19 6.16
CA SER A 81 -0.08 3.39 7.34
C SER A 81 1.40 2.99 7.36
N VAL A 82 1.98 3.05 8.56
CA VAL A 82 3.39 2.74 8.77
C VAL A 82 3.47 1.57 9.74
N SER A 83 4.16 0.51 9.33
CA SER A 83 4.41 -0.62 10.21
C SER A 83 5.57 -0.33 11.15
N PRO A 84 5.55 -0.85 12.39
CA PRO A 84 6.71 -0.74 13.26
C PRO A 84 7.94 -1.35 12.59
N PRO A 85 9.13 -0.73 12.74
CA PRO A 85 10.35 -1.26 12.15
C PRO A 85 10.65 -2.67 12.66
N LYS A 86 11.08 -3.55 11.76
CA LYS A 86 11.44 -4.94 12.08
C LYS A 86 12.90 -5.17 11.78
N MET A 87 13.57 -5.88 12.69
CA MET A 87 14.93 -6.37 12.44
C MET A 87 14.86 -7.61 11.55
N VAL A 88 15.60 -7.58 10.44
CA VAL A 88 15.75 -8.72 9.54
C VAL A 88 17.25 -8.95 9.36
N GLY A 89 17.83 -9.86 10.15
CA GLY A 89 19.26 -10.04 10.17
C GLY A 89 19.97 -8.79 10.68
N ARG A 90 20.85 -8.22 9.85
CA ARG A 90 21.60 -6.99 10.15
C ARG A 90 20.86 -5.71 9.78
N TYR A 91 19.70 -5.85 9.12
CA TYR A 91 18.98 -4.71 8.56
C TYR A 91 17.72 -4.44 9.35
N THR A 92 17.31 -3.18 9.33
CA THR A 92 16.00 -2.76 9.83
C THR A 92 15.09 -2.52 8.62
N LYS A 93 13.94 -3.16 8.62
CA LYS A 93 12.93 -3.01 7.56
C LYS A 93 11.87 -2.01 7.99
N THR A 94 11.62 -1.01 7.16
CA THR A 94 10.54 -0.04 7.34
C THR A 94 9.52 -0.26 6.24
N GLY A 95 8.26 -0.54 6.63
CA GLY A 95 7.17 -0.73 5.70
C GLY A 95 6.18 0.43 5.76
N VAL A 96 5.78 0.94 4.60
CA VAL A 96 4.78 2.01 4.49
C VAL A 96 3.78 1.62 3.42
N HIS A 97 2.50 1.75 3.73
CA HIS A 97 1.41 1.46 2.80
C HIS A 97 0.62 2.72 2.51
N LEU A 98 0.48 3.06 1.24
CA LEU A 98 -0.30 4.18 0.77
C LEU A 98 -1.48 3.65 -0.06
N ASN A 99 -2.68 4.10 0.27
CA ASN A 99 -3.90 3.72 -0.44
C ASN A 99 -4.69 4.96 -0.84
N TRP A 100 -5.24 4.93 -2.04
CA TRP A 100 -6.10 6.00 -2.55
C TRP A 100 -7.52 5.48 -2.76
N PRO A 101 -8.37 5.49 -1.71
CA PRO A 101 -9.77 5.08 -1.86
C PRO A 101 -10.49 5.96 -2.88
N GLY A 102 -11.22 5.34 -3.80
CA GLY A 102 -11.94 6.06 -4.84
C GLY A 102 -11.11 6.41 -6.08
N PHE A 103 -9.80 6.21 -6.06
CA PHE A 103 -8.97 6.34 -7.25
C PHE A 103 -8.76 4.97 -7.89
N VAL A 104 -9.67 4.61 -8.77
CA VAL A 104 -9.71 3.28 -9.39
C VAL A 104 -8.83 3.26 -10.63
N VAL A 105 -7.97 2.24 -10.70
CA VAL A 105 -7.05 2.04 -11.82
C VAL A 105 -7.12 0.59 -12.30
N ASP A 106 -6.71 0.36 -13.54
CA ASP A 106 -6.41 -0.98 -14.02
C ASP A 106 -4.91 -1.27 -13.86
N GLN A 107 -4.50 -2.49 -14.13
CA GLN A 107 -3.10 -2.92 -13.99
C GLN A 107 -2.15 -2.07 -14.85
N SER A 108 -2.50 -1.80 -16.09
CA SER A 108 -1.67 -1.01 -17.00
C SER A 108 -1.45 0.41 -16.49
N SER A 109 -2.53 1.05 -16.04
CA SER A 109 -2.49 2.41 -15.47
C SER A 109 -1.67 2.45 -14.18
N ALA A 110 -1.84 1.44 -13.32
CA ALA A 110 -1.10 1.34 -12.07
C ALA A 110 0.41 1.20 -12.32
N ILE A 111 0.80 0.36 -13.27
CA ILE A 111 2.20 0.18 -13.64
C ILE A 111 2.79 1.48 -14.20
N ALA A 112 2.07 2.15 -15.09
CA ALA A 112 2.51 3.42 -15.67
C ALA A 112 2.68 4.49 -14.60
N LEU A 113 1.74 4.59 -13.67
CA LEU A 113 1.81 5.55 -12.58
C LEU A 113 2.98 5.25 -11.63
N ARG A 114 3.22 3.99 -11.34
CA ARG A 114 4.38 3.57 -10.56
C ARG A 114 5.69 4.03 -11.22
N GLU A 115 5.82 3.86 -12.53
CA GLU A 115 7.01 4.32 -13.27
C GLU A 115 7.22 5.83 -13.13
N HIS A 116 6.15 6.61 -13.20
CA HIS A 116 6.21 8.05 -12.95
C HIS A 116 6.67 8.38 -11.53
N ILE A 117 6.19 7.63 -10.55
CA ILE A 117 6.59 7.77 -9.14
C ILE A 117 8.09 7.49 -8.98
N LEU A 118 8.59 6.42 -9.60
CA LEU A 118 10.02 6.08 -9.55
C LEU A 118 10.89 7.20 -10.11
N VAL A 119 10.49 7.80 -11.21
CA VAL A 119 11.22 8.92 -11.83
C VAL A 119 11.28 10.12 -10.89
N VAL A 120 10.15 10.49 -10.27
CA VAL A 120 10.09 11.64 -9.36
C VAL A 120 10.93 11.38 -8.11
N LEU A 121 10.88 10.19 -7.54
CA LEU A 121 11.68 9.82 -6.37
C LEU A 121 13.17 9.87 -6.69
N SER A 122 13.57 9.36 -7.84
CA SER A 122 14.98 9.39 -8.29
C SER A 122 15.51 10.81 -8.44
N LYS A 123 14.68 11.73 -8.94
CA LYS A 123 15.06 13.14 -9.10
C LYS A 123 15.13 13.87 -7.77
N SER A 124 14.21 13.57 -6.85
CA SER A 124 14.08 14.33 -5.61
C SER A 124 14.95 13.80 -4.48
N LYS A 125 15.19 12.49 -4.44
CA LYS A 125 15.87 11.80 -3.34
C LYS A 125 17.19 11.14 -3.74
N GLY A 126 17.59 11.23 -5.02
CA GLY A 126 18.87 10.73 -5.48
C GLY A 126 18.91 9.24 -5.75
N ALA A 127 20.12 8.69 -5.85
CA ALA A 127 20.39 7.38 -6.40
C ALA A 127 20.19 6.24 -5.39
N MET A 128 18.96 6.03 -4.97
CA MET A 128 18.57 4.81 -4.27
C MET A 128 17.89 3.87 -5.27
N ASP A 129 17.89 2.58 -4.97
CA ASP A 129 17.18 1.61 -5.82
C ASP A 129 15.68 1.65 -5.54
N TRP A 130 15.05 2.69 -6.06
CA TRP A 130 13.61 2.90 -5.87
C TRP A 130 12.77 1.80 -6.50
N ASN A 131 13.28 1.14 -7.53
CA ASN A 131 12.59 0.02 -8.16
C ASN A 131 12.43 -1.16 -7.21
N GLU A 132 13.39 -1.36 -6.31
CA GLU A 132 13.32 -2.39 -5.28
C GLU A 132 12.53 -1.92 -4.06
N ILE A 133 12.69 -0.64 -3.68
CA ILE A 133 12.05 -0.06 -2.49
C ILE A 133 10.53 0.05 -2.68
N VAL A 134 10.08 0.47 -3.85
CA VAL A 134 8.66 0.59 -4.17
C VAL A 134 8.20 -0.69 -4.85
N ASP A 135 7.36 -1.46 -4.17
CA ASP A 135 6.85 -2.71 -4.72
C ASP A 135 6.04 -2.48 -5.99
N ALA A 136 6.09 -3.47 -6.89
CA ALA A 136 5.26 -3.45 -8.07
C ALA A 136 3.79 -3.57 -7.66
N ALA A 137 3.00 -2.56 -7.99
CA ALA A 137 1.57 -2.51 -7.67
C ALA A 137 0.76 -3.34 -8.68
N VAL A 138 0.94 -4.63 -8.67
CA VAL A 138 0.31 -5.56 -9.62
C VAL A 138 -0.56 -6.59 -8.93
#